data_22796b00695ebf12fef0f0ded55cdb64
#
_entry.id   22796b00695ebf12fef0f0ded55cdb64
#
_cell.length_a   1.000
_cell.length_b   1.000
_cell.length_c   1.000
_cell.angle_alpha   90.00
_cell.angle_beta   90.00
_cell.angle_gamma   90.00
#
_symmetry.space_group_name_H-M   'P 1'
#
loop_
_entity.id
_entity.type
_entity.pdbx_description
1 polymer ?
#
loop_
_entity_poly.entity_id
_entity_poly.type
_entity_poly.pdbx_seq_one_letter_code
_entity_poly.pdbx_strand_id
1 'polypeptide(L)'
;AKLTNTADLIRLIIRDEAVHGYYIGYKYQQALKEADQARRDELKDYTFELLYELYDNEESYTEDLYDPLGLTEDVKMFLRYNANKALMNLGYEALFPKQATSVSPAILAALSPNADENHDFFSGSGSSYVMGKAVNTEDEDWAF
;
A
#
# COMPACT_ATOMS: atom_id res chain seq x y z
N ALA A 1 -17.80 10.16 -12.79
CA ALA A 1 -17.77 8.74 -12.35
C ALA A 1 -19.18 8.29 -11.97
N LYS A 2 -19.55 7.04 -12.32
CA LYS A 2 -20.91 6.52 -12.02
C LYS A 2 -21.04 5.96 -10.59
N LEU A 3 -19.93 5.69 -9.93
CA LEU A 3 -19.87 5.04 -8.60
C LEU A 3 -19.06 5.87 -7.60
N THR A 4 -19.41 7.14 -7.44
CA THR A 4 -18.67 8.07 -6.57
C THR A 4 -18.65 7.62 -5.10
N ASN A 5 -19.79 7.17 -4.56
CA ASN A 5 -19.86 6.70 -3.17
C ASN A 5 -18.96 5.47 -2.92
N THR A 6 -18.89 4.55 -3.90
CA THR A 6 -17.99 3.38 -3.81
C THR A 6 -16.53 3.82 -3.86
N ALA A 7 -16.18 4.76 -4.72
CA ALA A 7 -14.83 5.32 -4.78
C ALA A 7 -14.44 6.00 -3.47
N ASP A 8 -15.33 6.75 -2.86
CA ASP A 8 -15.09 7.41 -1.57
C ASP A 8 -14.92 6.39 -0.43
N LEU A 9 -15.72 5.31 -0.42
CA LEU A 9 -15.54 4.22 0.52
C LEU A 9 -14.16 3.55 0.37
N ILE A 10 -13.76 3.25 -0.86
CA ILE A 10 -12.43 2.66 -1.14
C ILE A 10 -11.31 3.60 -0.66
N ARG A 11 -11.42 4.91 -0.87
CA ARG A 11 -10.43 5.89 -0.37
C ARG A 11 -10.30 5.85 1.15
N LEU A 12 -11.41 5.70 1.89
CA LEU A 12 -11.37 5.56 3.34
C LEU A 12 -10.65 4.28 3.77
N ILE A 13 -10.94 3.16 3.11
CA ILE A 13 -10.27 1.88 3.36
C ILE A 13 -8.75 2.01 3.09
N ILE A 14 -8.35 2.55 1.94
CA ILE A 14 -6.94 2.75 1.59
C ILE A 14 -6.22 3.59 2.65
N ARG A 15 -6.86 4.62 3.16
CA ARG A 15 -6.30 5.46 4.23
C ARG A 15 -6.07 4.68 5.51
N ASP A 16 -7.00 3.83 5.91
CA ASP A 16 -6.88 3.01 7.11
C ASP A 16 -5.81 1.93 6.93
N GLU A 17 -5.74 1.30 5.77
CA GLU A 17 -4.69 0.32 5.42
C GLU A 17 -3.28 0.92 5.39
N ALA A 18 -3.14 2.23 5.11
CA ALA A 18 -1.85 2.91 5.19
C ALA A 18 -1.24 2.85 6.59
N VAL A 19 -2.06 3.01 7.62
CA VAL A 19 -1.62 2.95 9.02
C VAL A 19 -1.15 1.53 9.37
N HIS A 20 -1.89 0.51 8.90
CA HIS A 20 -1.53 -0.89 9.09
C HIS A 20 -0.19 -1.22 8.40
N GLY A 21 -0.04 -0.82 7.14
CA GLY A 21 1.20 -1.01 6.39
C GLY A 21 2.40 -0.36 7.08
N TYR A 22 2.26 0.89 7.52
CA TYR A 22 3.31 1.60 8.26
C TYR A 22 3.68 0.89 9.56
N TYR A 23 2.69 0.48 10.36
CA TYR A 23 2.94 -0.22 11.62
C TYR A 23 3.64 -1.57 11.42
N ILE A 24 3.20 -2.35 10.44
CA ILE A 24 3.82 -3.64 10.11
C ILE A 24 5.27 -3.43 9.67
N GLY A 25 5.54 -2.46 8.79
CA GLY A 25 6.89 -2.13 8.36
C GLY A 25 7.80 -1.71 9.53
N TYR A 26 7.30 -0.87 10.42
CA TYR A 26 8.03 -0.49 11.63
C TYR A 26 8.37 -1.70 12.50
N LYS A 27 7.39 -2.57 12.79
CA LYS A 27 7.60 -3.79 13.60
C LYS A 27 8.57 -4.75 12.94
N TYR A 28 8.48 -4.92 11.63
CA TYR A 28 9.40 -5.76 10.88
C TYR A 28 10.84 -5.24 10.95
N GLN A 29 11.05 -3.93 10.76
CA GLN A 29 12.38 -3.33 10.89
C GLN A 29 12.93 -3.43 12.31
N GLN A 30 12.09 -3.38 13.37
CA GLN A 30 12.56 -3.65 14.74
C GLN A 30 13.02 -5.11 14.88
N ALA A 31 12.25 -6.06 14.37
CA ALA A 31 12.64 -7.47 14.40
C ALA A 31 13.96 -7.74 13.65
N LEU A 32 14.18 -7.07 12.51
CA LEU A 32 15.47 -7.16 11.79
C LEU A 32 16.66 -6.61 12.60
N LYS A 33 16.46 -5.58 13.42
CA LYS A 33 17.54 -5.04 14.28
C LYS A 33 17.94 -6.01 15.38
N GLU A 34 16.98 -6.77 15.91
CA GLU A 34 17.19 -7.74 16.98
C GLU A 34 17.70 -9.10 16.48
N ALA A 35 17.50 -9.40 15.19
CA ALA A 35 17.88 -10.64 14.55
C ALA A 35 19.41 -10.72 14.30
N ASP A 36 19.97 -11.91 14.40
CA ASP A 36 21.31 -12.21 13.88
C ASP A 36 21.34 -12.23 12.35
N GLN A 37 22.54 -12.33 11.76
CA GLN A 37 22.71 -12.28 10.31
C GLN A 37 21.98 -13.41 9.59
N ALA A 38 22.05 -14.64 10.12
CA ALA A 38 21.42 -15.81 9.51
C ALA A 38 19.90 -15.63 9.44
N ARG A 39 19.29 -15.11 10.51
CA ARG A 39 17.85 -14.83 10.54
C ARG A 39 17.45 -13.67 9.64
N ARG A 40 18.29 -12.65 9.50
CA ARG A 40 18.05 -11.55 8.54
C ARG A 40 18.06 -12.06 7.10
N ASP A 41 19.00 -12.93 6.75
CA ASP A 41 19.11 -13.51 5.41
C ASP A 41 17.87 -14.39 5.11
N GLU A 42 17.48 -15.25 6.05
CA GLU A 42 16.26 -16.07 5.93
C GLU A 42 15.00 -15.20 5.73
N LEU A 43 14.83 -14.14 6.53
CA LEU A 43 13.69 -13.23 6.42
C LEU A 43 13.70 -12.48 5.10
N LYS A 44 14.87 -12.08 4.61
CA LYS A 44 15.01 -11.44 3.32
C LYS A 44 14.60 -12.39 2.19
N ASP A 45 15.14 -13.60 2.17
CA ASP A 45 14.83 -14.59 1.13
C ASP A 45 13.33 -14.88 1.10
N TYR A 46 12.72 -15.14 2.25
CA TYR A 46 11.26 -15.33 2.36
C TYR A 46 10.46 -14.12 1.87
N THR A 47 10.89 -12.90 2.22
CA THR A 47 10.19 -11.68 1.81
C THR A 47 10.22 -11.50 0.29
N PHE A 48 11.37 -11.75 -0.33
CA PHE A 48 11.49 -11.61 -1.78
C PHE A 48 10.77 -12.74 -2.53
N GLU A 49 10.82 -13.97 -2.05
CA GLU A 49 10.08 -15.09 -2.62
C GLU A 49 8.57 -14.79 -2.62
N LEU A 50 8.03 -14.39 -1.48
CA LEU A 50 6.63 -14.00 -1.35
C LEU A 50 6.27 -12.79 -2.23
N LEU A 51 7.16 -11.79 -2.32
CA LEU A 51 6.94 -10.63 -3.20
C LEU A 51 6.82 -11.04 -4.66
N TYR A 52 7.70 -11.91 -5.15
CA TYR A 52 7.64 -12.39 -6.53
C TYR A 52 6.36 -13.17 -6.80
N GLU A 53 5.97 -14.07 -5.91
CA GLU A 53 4.72 -14.82 -6.04
C GLU A 53 3.49 -13.90 -6.11
N LEU A 54 3.41 -12.93 -5.20
CA LEU A 54 2.33 -11.94 -5.19
C LEU A 54 2.37 -11.04 -6.43
N TYR A 55 3.55 -10.64 -6.86
CA TYR A 55 3.71 -9.79 -8.04
C TYR A 55 3.23 -10.50 -9.32
N ASP A 56 3.63 -11.75 -9.53
CA ASP A 56 3.23 -12.54 -10.69
C ASP A 56 1.70 -12.73 -10.72
N ASN A 57 1.09 -12.99 -9.56
CA ASN A 57 -0.35 -13.10 -9.43
C ASN A 57 -1.07 -11.79 -9.80
N GLU A 58 -0.61 -10.66 -9.26
CA GLU A 58 -1.18 -9.35 -9.55
C GLU A 58 -0.94 -8.91 -11.00
N GLU A 59 0.18 -9.29 -11.61
CA GLU A 59 0.47 -9.00 -13.02
C GLU A 59 -0.52 -9.73 -13.93
N SER A 60 -0.76 -11.02 -13.68
CA SER A 60 -1.76 -11.81 -14.41
C SER A 60 -3.17 -11.24 -14.26
N TYR A 61 -3.55 -10.89 -13.04
CA TYR A 61 -4.85 -10.28 -12.76
C TYR A 61 -5.00 -8.91 -13.44
N THR A 62 -3.92 -8.13 -13.50
CA THR A 62 -3.87 -6.85 -14.20
C THR A 62 -4.14 -7.02 -15.71
N GLU A 63 -3.53 -7.99 -16.34
CA GLU A 63 -3.75 -8.29 -17.76
C GLU A 63 -5.21 -8.66 -18.02
N ASP A 64 -5.78 -9.56 -17.23
CA ASP A 64 -7.15 -10.01 -17.38
C ASP A 64 -8.18 -8.87 -17.27
N LEU A 65 -7.96 -7.93 -16.36
CA LEU A 65 -8.91 -6.85 -16.10
C LEU A 65 -8.72 -5.61 -16.99
N TYR A 66 -7.48 -5.23 -17.26
CA TYR A 66 -7.17 -3.91 -17.81
C TYR A 66 -6.79 -3.92 -19.30
N ASP A 67 -6.48 -5.09 -19.89
CA ASP A 67 -6.21 -5.21 -21.34
C ASP A 67 -7.37 -4.68 -22.19
N PRO A 68 -8.64 -5.04 -21.92
CA PRO A 68 -9.77 -4.52 -22.68
C PRO A 68 -9.96 -2.99 -22.58
N LEU A 69 -9.35 -2.37 -21.58
CA LEU A 69 -9.43 -0.93 -21.32
C LEU A 69 -8.21 -0.16 -21.85
N GLY A 70 -7.16 -0.86 -22.30
CA GLY A 70 -5.90 -0.26 -22.72
C GLY A 70 -5.12 0.38 -21.59
N LEU A 71 -5.29 -0.08 -20.33
CA LEU A 71 -4.68 0.48 -19.13
C LEU A 71 -3.62 -0.44 -18.50
N THR A 72 -3.37 -1.60 -19.07
CA THR A 72 -2.50 -2.64 -18.50
C THR A 72 -1.10 -2.12 -18.16
N GLU A 73 -0.44 -1.42 -19.07
CA GLU A 73 0.92 -0.91 -18.83
C GLU A 73 0.96 0.15 -17.70
N ASP A 74 -0.02 1.03 -17.67
CA ASP A 74 -0.13 2.04 -16.62
C ASP A 74 -0.33 1.40 -15.24
N VAL A 75 -1.17 0.35 -15.16
CA VAL A 75 -1.42 -0.39 -13.92
C VAL A 75 -0.20 -1.21 -13.51
N LYS A 76 0.52 -1.84 -14.46
CA LYS A 76 1.78 -2.53 -14.18
C LYS A 76 2.86 -1.59 -13.65
N MET A 77 2.96 -0.36 -14.15
CA MET A 77 3.86 0.65 -13.59
C MET A 77 3.50 0.99 -12.15
N PHE A 78 2.22 1.13 -11.86
CA PHE A 78 1.73 1.38 -10.51
C PHE A 78 1.98 0.18 -9.57
N LEU A 79 1.80 -1.04 -10.06
CA LEU A 79 2.12 -2.25 -9.31
C LEU A 79 3.59 -2.32 -8.90
N ARG A 80 4.51 -2.05 -9.84
CA ARG A 80 5.96 -1.99 -9.57
C ARG A 80 6.32 -0.87 -8.59
N TYR A 81 5.66 0.28 -8.73
CA TYR A 81 5.82 1.39 -7.79
C TYR A 81 5.43 0.96 -6.36
N ASN A 82 4.28 0.32 -6.19
CA ASN A 82 3.83 -0.16 -4.89
C ASN A 82 4.72 -1.26 -4.31
N ALA A 83 5.21 -2.19 -5.13
CA ALA A 83 6.16 -3.22 -4.71
C ALA A 83 7.45 -2.60 -4.15
N ASN A 84 8.02 -1.60 -4.83
CA ASN A 84 9.16 -0.85 -4.32
C ASN A 84 8.85 -0.17 -2.97
N LYS A 85 7.70 0.46 -2.85
CA LYS A 85 7.28 1.11 -1.61
C LYS A 85 7.12 0.12 -0.46
N ALA A 86 6.54 -1.04 -0.72
CA ALA A 86 6.41 -2.10 0.27
C ALA A 86 7.79 -2.58 0.76
N LEU A 87 8.72 -2.84 -0.16
CA LEU A 87 10.10 -3.22 0.19
C LEU A 87 10.79 -2.16 1.04
N MET A 88 10.70 -0.89 0.64
CA MET A 88 11.30 0.22 1.40
C MET A 88 10.68 0.37 2.80
N ASN A 89 9.37 0.14 2.92
CA ASN A 89 8.68 0.13 4.21
C ASN A 89 9.16 -1.01 5.13
N LEU A 90 9.56 -2.15 4.55
CA LEU A 90 10.16 -3.27 5.27
C LEU A 90 11.66 -3.07 5.56
N GLY A 91 12.28 -2.00 5.06
CA GLY A 91 13.68 -1.68 5.26
C GLY A 91 14.63 -2.23 4.20
N TYR A 92 14.10 -2.67 3.06
CA TYR A 92 14.89 -3.11 1.90
C TYR A 92 15.01 -2.02 0.83
N GLU A 93 15.92 -2.22 -0.10
CA GLU A 93 16.06 -1.34 -1.26
C GLU A 93 14.99 -1.62 -2.32
N ALA A 94 14.73 -0.64 -3.16
CA ALA A 94 13.81 -0.77 -4.29
C ALA A 94 14.30 -1.83 -5.28
N LEU A 95 13.40 -2.72 -5.72
CA LEU A 95 13.68 -3.79 -6.68
C LEU A 95 13.62 -3.28 -8.13
N PHE A 96 12.59 -2.51 -8.46
CA PHE A 96 12.34 -2.04 -9.82
C PHE A 96 13.03 -0.69 -10.07
N PRO A 97 13.66 -0.51 -11.24
CA PRO A 97 14.31 0.75 -11.58
C PRO A 97 13.30 1.89 -11.76
N LYS A 98 13.77 3.12 -11.57
CA LYS A 98 12.93 4.33 -11.60
C LYS A 98 12.09 4.46 -12.88
N GLN A 99 12.62 4.05 -14.01
CA GLN A 99 11.91 4.10 -15.31
C GLN A 99 10.70 3.15 -15.36
N ALA A 100 10.77 2.01 -14.66
CA ALA A 100 9.71 1.02 -14.60
C ALA A 100 8.61 1.36 -13.58
N THR A 101 8.80 2.42 -12.79
CA THR A 101 7.91 2.88 -11.72
C THR A 101 7.42 4.32 -11.92
N SER A 102 7.56 4.86 -13.14
CA SER A 102 7.13 6.22 -13.49
C SER A 102 5.61 6.27 -13.72
N VAL A 103 4.86 6.21 -12.64
CA VAL A 103 3.39 6.25 -12.68
C VAL A 103 2.90 7.60 -13.20
N SER A 104 1.90 7.57 -14.08
CA SER A 104 1.32 8.80 -14.62
C SER A 104 0.66 9.63 -13.52
N PRO A 105 0.75 10.98 -13.57
CA PRO A 105 0.10 11.85 -12.58
C PRO A 105 -1.42 11.63 -12.48
N ALA A 106 -2.06 11.25 -13.59
CA ALA A 106 -3.50 10.98 -13.63
C ALA A 106 -3.87 9.75 -12.78
N ILE A 107 -3.06 8.68 -12.83
CA ILE A 107 -3.27 7.48 -12.03
C ILE A 107 -2.98 7.75 -10.57
N LEU A 108 -1.88 8.45 -10.25
CA LEU A 108 -1.58 8.84 -8.88
C LEU A 108 -2.71 9.68 -8.27
N ALA A 109 -3.24 10.65 -9.00
CA ALA A 109 -4.37 11.45 -8.54
C ALA A 109 -5.65 10.64 -8.35
N ALA A 110 -5.92 9.66 -9.23
CA ALA A 110 -7.10 8.79 -9.12
C ALA A 110 -7.04 7.87 -7.90
N LEU A 111 -5.84 7.44 -7.52
CA LEU A 111 -5.60 6.49 -6.41
C LEU A 111 -5.18 7.19 -5.11
N SER A 112 -4.92 8.50 -5.14
CA SER A 112 -4.63 9.26 -3.93
C SER A 112 -5.89 9.44 -3.08
N PRO A 113 -5.82 9.20 -1.77
CA PRO A 113 -6.94 9.43 -0.85
C PRO A 113 -7.34 10.91 -0.76
N ASN A 114 -6.42 11.84 -1.04
CA ASN A 114 -6.67 13.28 -1.07
C ASN A 114 -6.09 13.87 -2.36
N ALA A 115 -6.94 14.19 -3.33
CA ALA A 115 -6.54 14.78 -4.60
C ALA A 115 -5.83 16.15 -4.45
N ASP A 116 -6.06 16.86 -3.35
CA ASP A 116 -5.51 18.18 -3.05
C ASP A 116 -4.23 18.14 -2.20
N GLU A 117 -3.90 17.01 -1.61
CA GLU A 117 -2.68 16.82 -0.83
C GLU A 117 -1.85 15.70 -1.45
N ASN A 118 -0.68 16.03 -1.94
CA ASN A 118 0.31 15.12 -2.53
C ASN A 118 0.90 14.16 -1.46
N HIS A 119 0.06 13.52 -0.65
CA HIS A 119 0.49 12.56 0.35
C HIS A 119 0.65 11.19 -0.29
N ASP A 120 1.91 10.84 -0.52
CA ASP A 120 2.32 9.49 -0.81
C ASP A 120 1.93 8.58 0.38
N PHE A 121 1.13 7.57 0.09
CA PHE A 121 0.66 6.55 1.02
C PHE A 121 1.75 6.00 1.96
N PHE A 122 2.99 5.91 1.48
CA PHE A 122 4.14 5.40 2.21
C PHE A 122 5.09 6.50 2.72
N SER A 123 4.80 7.77 2.53
CA SER A 123 5.73 8.87 2.91
C SER A 123 5.81 9.13 4.42
N GLY A 124 5.06 8.41 5.24
CA GLY A 124 5.11 8.51 6.70
C GLY A 124 4.55 9.82 7.28
N SER A 125 4.07 10.74 6.45
CA SER A 125 3.41 11.96 6.92
C SER A 125 1.94 11.68 7.22
N GLY A 126 1.68 10.95 8.30
CA GLY A 126 0.34 10.60 8.78
C GLY A 126 -0.52 11.76 9.26
N SER A 127 -0.36 12.96 8.67
CA SER A 127 -1.14 14.16 9.02
C SER A 127 -2.62 14.07 8.57
N SER A 128 -2.97 13.07 7.76
CA SER A 128 -4.35 12.87 7.28
C SER A 128 -5.17 11.90 8.13
N TYR A 129 -4.58 11.24 9.12
CA TYR A 129 -5.33 10.40 10.05
C TYR A 129 -6.00 11.28 11.11
N VAL A 130 -7.27 11.58 10.91
CA VAL A 130 -8.10 12.16 11.97
C VAL A 130 -8.44 11.04 12.94
N MET A 131 -7.77 10.99 14.09
CA MET A 131 -8.21 10.12 15.18
C MET A 131 -9.65 10.52 15.54
N GLY A 132 -10.59 9.60 15.30
CA GLY A 132 -11.93 9.74 15.81
C GLY A 132 -11.84 9.96 17.33
N LYS A 133 -12.54 10.96 17.86
CA LYS A 133 -12.71 11.06 19.30
C LYS A 133 -13.38 9.79 19.77
N ALA A 134 -12.78 9.12 20.76
CA ALA A 134 -13.47 8.03 21.43
C ALA A 134 -14.81 8.57 21.94
N VAL A 135 -15.88 8.01 21.41
CA VAL A 135 -17.23 8.26 21.96
C VAL A 135 -17.32 7.34 23.17
N ASN A 136 -17.53 7.93 24.36
CA ASN A 136 -17.89 7.15 25.52
C ASN A 136 -19.29 6.56 25.23
N THR A 137 -19.34 5.27 24.98
CA THR A 137 -20.59 4.52 24.87
C THR A 137 -20.96 4.05 26.28
N GLU A 138 -22.13 4.45 26.75
CA GLU A 138 -22.70 3.94 27.97
C GLU A 138 -23.24 2.51 27.71
N ASP A 139 -23.32 1.69 28.75
CA ASP A 139 -23.78 0.28 28.63
C ASP A 139 -25.19 0.16 28.01
N GLU A 140 -26.01 1.23 28.10
CA GLU A 140 -27.35 1.32 27.51
C GLU A 140 -27.34 1.39 25.99
N ASP A 141 -26.24 1.81 25.36
CA ASP A 141 -26.08 1.89 23.90
C ASP A 141 -26.00 0.51 23.23
N TRP A 142 -25.80 -0.56 24.02
CA TRP A 142 -25.66 -1.95 23.58
C TRP A 142 -26.88 -2.83 23.91
N ALA A 143 -27.95 -2.26 24.43
CA ALA A 143 -29.19 -2.98 24.70
C ALA A 143 -29.98 -3.20 23.39
N PHE A 144 -29.90 -4.41 22.82
CA PHE A 144 -30.71 -4.89 21.71
C PHE A 144 -32.00 -5.53 22.19
#